data_e1da632e71e5d63deeae603c0a6503c3
#
_entry.id   e1da632e71e5d63deeae603c0a6503c3
#
_cell.length_a   1.000
_cell.length_b   1.000
_cell.length_c   1.000
_cell.angle_alpha   90.00
_cell.angle_beta   90.00
_cell.angle_gamma   90.00
#
_symmetry.space_group_name_H-M   'P 1'
#
loop_
_entity.id
_entity.type
_entity.pdbx_description
1 polymer ?
#
loop_
_entity_poly.entity_id
_entity_poly.type
_entity_poly.pdbx_seq_one_letter_code
_entity_poly.pdbx_strand_id
1 'polypeptide(L)'
;MYERLSYTTSDELCEQMAQECDTVLLSFSCGKDSIASWLQCRKYFKHIIPYYRYLVPDLGFVNDNIKYYEDFFGQHIYQFPSPNFYRMLRDGVFQNKERWDAICQLQDSIPQEDYTELVLADIIRDIGNIPENAYCAVGLRASDSPMRRMNIAKSGAVNHNKKTFLPVYDWLQDRLLREMDEAGVKFATDYQIWSNTFDSLSYKYLSKMRTAFPEDYQKCLDAFPMCELEFWRRGER
;
A
#
# COMPACT_ATOMS: atom_id res chain seq x y z
N MET A 1 -4.42 9.90 -27.40
CA MET A 1 -3.63 8.93 -28.22
C MET A 1 -2.66 8.30 -27.25
N TYR A 2 -2.86 7.02 -26.86
CA TYR A 2 -1.93 6.35 -25.96
C TYR A 2 -0.71 5.96 -26.81
N GLU A 3 0.43 6.60 -26.59
CA GLU A 3 1.68 6.10 -27.13
C GLU A 3 1.89 4.69 -26.58
N ARG A 4 1.98 3.72 -27.47
CA ARG A 4 2.43 2.38 -27.09
C ARG A 4 3.89 2.52 -26.68
N LEU A 5 4.11 2.44 -25.38
CA LEU A 5 5.44 2.44 -24.81
C LEU A 5 6.26 1.31 -25.43
N SER A 6 7.52 1.58 -25.68
CA SER A 6 8.44 0.70 -26.41
C SER A 6 9.05 -0.41 -25.54
N TYR A 7 8.52 -0.65 -24.32
CA TYR A 7 8.99 -1.71 -23.43
C TYR A 7 8.22 -3.01 -23.64
N THR A 8 8.91 -4.13 -23.54
CA THR A 8 8.33 -5.48 -23.58
C THR A 8 8.44 -6.19 -22.24
N THR A 9 9.33 -5.75 -21.37
CA THR A 9 9.60 -6.32 -20.04
C THR A 9 9.58 -5.27 -18.95
N SER A 10 9.40 -5.70 -17.71
CA SER A 10 9.54 -4.83 -16.53
C SER A 10 10.94 -4.27 -16.35
N ASP A 11 11.96 -4.97 -16.82
CA ASP A 11 13.34 -4.49 -16.80
C ASP A 11 13.52 -3.29 -17.73
N GLU A 12 13.09 -3.41 -19.00
CA GLU A 12 13.10 -2.31 -19.97
C GLU A 12 12.25 -1.12 -19.52
N LEU A 13 11.08 -1.40 -18.92
CA LEU A 13 10.23 -0.37 -18.36
C LEU A 13 10.93 0.42 -17.26
N CYS A 14 11.53 -0.25 -16.29
CA CYS A 14 12.21 0.42 -15.19
C CYS A 14 13.43 1.21 -15.67
N GLU A 15 14.16 0.71 -16.67
CA GLU A 15 15.27 1.41 -17.27
C GLU A 15 14.82 2.72 -17.95
N GLN A 16 13.75 2.68 -18.75
CA GLN A 16 13.19 3.87 -19.39
C GLN A 16 12.70 4.89 -18.38
N MET A 17 11.95 4.44 -17.37
CA MET A 17 11.45 5.33 -16.31
C MET A 17 12.59 5.99 -15.53
N ALA A 18 13.68 5.26 -15.27
CA ALA A 18 14.84 5.80 -14.57
C ALA A 18 15.67 6.78 -15.43
N GLN A 19 15.61 6.67 -16.76
CA GLN A 19 16.20 7.67 -17.67
C GLN A 19 15.41 8.99 -17.66
N GLU A 20 14.09 8.94 -17.46
CA GLU A 20 13.25 10.15 -17.37
C GLU A 20 13.43 10.84 -16.00
N CYS A 21 13.54 10.08 -14.92
CA CYS A 21 13.78 10.58 -13.57
C CYS A 21 14.47 9.50 -12.74
N ASP A 22 15.60 9.82 -12.13
CA ASP A 22 16.36 8.88 -11.29
C ASP A 22 15.76 8.70 -9.87
N THR A 23 14.66 9.40 -9.60
CA THR A 23 13.90 9.34 -8.35
C THR A 23 12.54 8.70 -8.57
N VAL A 24 12.14 7.79 -7.72
CA VAL A 24 10.85 7.08 -7.75
C VAL A 24 10.18 7.07 -6.39
N LEU A 25 8.88 7.39 -6.36
CA LEU A 25 8.02 7.08 -5.22
C LEU A 25 7.69 5.58 -5.24
N LEU A 26 7.63 4.94 -4.08
CA LEU A 26 7.25 3.54 -3.97
C LEU A 26 6.07 3.37 -3.01
N SER A 27 4.91 2.98 -3.55
CA SER A 27 3.76 2.58 -2.75
C SER A 27 4.06 1.22 -2.10
N PHE A 28 4.52 1.28 -0.85
CA PHE A 28 4.99 0.11 -0.11
C PHE A 28 3.93 -0.35 0.89
N SER A 29 3.48 -1.60 0.79
CA SER A 29 2.44 -2.19 1.65
C SER A 29 2.95 -3.32 2.54
N CYS A 30 4.25 -3.55 2.61
CA CYS A 30 4.86 -4.74 3.22
C CYS A 30 4.45 -6.07 2.56
N GLY A 31 3.60 -6.04 1.53
CA GLY A 31 3.19 -7.22 0.78
C GLY A 31 4.24 -7.67 -0.23
N LYS A 32 4.22 -8.95 -0.61
CA LYS A 32 5.19 -9.58 -1.52
C LYS A 32 5.43 -8.79 -2.81
N ASP A 33 4.36 -8.23 -3.38
CA ASP A 33 4.44 -7.52 -4.66
C ASP A 33 5.08 -6.13 -4.51
N SER A 34 4.88 -5.46 -3.36
CA SER A 34 5.57 -4.20 -3.05
C SER A 34 7.04 -4.42 -2.69
N ILE A 35 7.37 -5.53 -2.02
CA ILE A 35 8.76 -5.93 -1.78
C ILE A 35 9.47 -6.20 -3.12
N ALA A 36 8.84 -6.99 -4.00
CA ALA A 36 9.36 -7.26 -5.35
C ALA A 36 9.55 -5.97 -6.15
N SER A 37 8.62 -5.01 -6.03
CA SER A 37 8.73 -3.70 -6.67
C SER A 37 9.93 -2.91 -6.16
N TRP A 38 10.23 -2.97 -4.87
CA TRP A 38 11.42 -2.33 -4.31
C TRP A 38 12.70 -3.00 -4.81
N LEU A 39 12.74 -4.35 -4.80
CA LEU A 39 13.87 -5.11 -5.34
C LEU A 39 14.13 -4.80 -6.82
N GLN A 40 13.08 -4.59 -7.60
CA GLN A 40 13.19 -4.23 -9.01
C GLN A 40 13.66 -2.77 -9.16
N CYS A 41 13.01 -1.83 -8.48
CA CYS A 41 13.35 -0.41 -8.58
C CYS A 41 14.80 -0.11 -8.17
N ARG A 42 15.34 -0.77 -7.13
CA ARG A 42 16.71 -0.54 -6.66
C ARG A 42 17.81 -0.88 -7.68
N LYS A 43 17.46 -1.62 -8.75
CA LYS A 43 18.40 -1.95 -9.82
C LYS A 43 18.61 -0.77 -10.78
N TYR A 44 17.65 0.15 -10.86
CA TYR A 44 17.59 1.19 -11.89
C TYR A 44 17.56 2.61 -11.32
N PHE A 45 16.85 2.85 -10.22
CA PHE A 45 16.67 4.17 -9.64
C PHE A 45 17.74 4.46 -8.57
N LYS A 46 18.23 5.69 -8.56
CA LYS A 46 19.19 6.15 -7.54
C LYS A 46 18.50 6.49 -6.21
N HIS A 47 17.30 7.07 -6.30
CA HIS A 47 16.53 7.53 -5.16
C HIS A 47 15.15 6.88 -5.15
N ILE A 48 14.89 6.06 -4.12
CA ILE A 48 13.59 5.43 -3.91
C ILE A 48 13.00 6.03 -2.65
N ILE A 49 11.78 6.56 -2.75
CA ILE A 49 11.06 7.17 -1.62
C ILE A 49 9.88 6.28 -1.28
N PRO A 50 10.04 5.32 -0.37
CA PRO A 50 8.98 4.40 0.00
C PRO A 50 8.02 5.07 0.98
N TYR A 51 6.72 4.81 0.79
CA TYR A 51 5.69 5.23 1.73
C TYR A 51 4.68 4.11 1.98
N TYR A 52 4.27 3.99 3.25
CA TYR A 52 3.28 3.06 3.73
C TYR A 52 1.97 3.80 4.09
N ARG A 53 0.83 3.19 3.80
CA ARG A 53 -0.49 3.74 4.09
C ARG A 53 -1.19 2.87 5.12
N TYR A 54 -1.30 3.35 6.36
CA TYR A 54 -1.93 2.60 7.43
C TYR A 54 -3.46 2.73 7.40
N LEU A 55 -4.16 1.63 7.73
CA LEU A 55 -5.60 1.61 7.96
C LEU A 55 -5.94 1.93 9.42
N VAL A 56 -5.13 1.48 10.35
CA VAL A 56 -5.20 1.82 11.77
C VAL A 56 -3.80 2.29 12.17
N PRO A 57 -3.67 3.43 12.86
CA PRO A 57 -2.37 3.94 13.23
C PRO A 57 -1.71 3.06 14.30
N ASP A 58 -0.39 3.06 14.30
CA ASP A 58 0.46 2.52 15.36
C ASP A 58 0.24 1.04 15.71
N LEU A 59 -0.12 0.20 14.74
CA LEU A 59 -0.17 -1.23 14.95
C LEU A 59 1.24 -1.79 15.13
N GLY A 60 1.49 -2.53 16.24
CA GLY A 60 2.80 -3.04 16.61
C GLY A 60 3.39 -3.95 15.55
N PHE A 61 2.63 -4.94 15.04
CA PHE A 61 3.12 -5.85 14.00
C PHE A 61 3.44 -5.11 12.68
N VAL A 62 2.76 -3.99 12.38
CA VAL A 62 3.05 -3.14 11.23
C VAL A 62 4.35 -2.38 11.47
N ASN A 63 4.52 -1.77 12.64
CA ASN A 63 5.73 -1.04 13.00
C ASN A 63 6.97 -1.95 12.97
N ASP A 64 6.84 -3.19 13.44
CA ASP A 64 7.90 -4.20 13.38
C ASP A 64 8.27 -4.55 11.93
N ASN A 65 7.27 -4.72 11.06
CA ASN A 65 7.49 -4.95 9.64
C ASN A 65 8.18 -3.74 8.99
N ILE A 66 7.70 -2.52 9.23
CA ILE A 66 8.28 -1.29 8.69
C ILE A 66 9.75 -1.19 9.11
N LYS A 67 10.04 -1.34 10.40
CA LYS A 67 11.40 -1.31 10.92
C LYS A 67 12.29 -2.34 10.26
N TYR A 68 11.81 -3.59 10.12
CA TYR A 68 12.57 -4.64 9.43
C TYR A 68 12.93 -4.24 7.99
N TYR A 69 11.99 -3.67 7.23
CA TYR A 69 12.25 -3.27 5.85
C TYR A 69 13.11 -1.99 5.76
N GLU A 70 12.97 -1.06 6.69
CA GLU A 70 13.89 0.08 6.79
C GLU A 70 15.34 -0.38 7.02
N ASP A 71 15.54 -1.31 7.97
CA ASP A 71 16.87 -1.88 8.25
C ASP A 71 17.39 -2.69 7.05
N PHE A 72 16.53 -3.49 6.39
CA PHE A 72 16.92 -4.33 5.25
C PHE A 72 17.31 -3.51 4.01
N PHE A 73 16.54 -2.49 3.68
CA PHE A 73 16.78 -1.66 2.50
C PHE A 73 17.67 -0.43 2.79
N GLY A 74 17.94 -0.14 4.06
CA GLY A 74 18.72 1.02 4.48
C GLY A 74 18.03 2.35 4.20
N GLN A 75 16.67 2.39 4.24
CA GLN A 75 15.90 3.56 3.84
C GLN A 75 14.65 3.76 4.69
N HIS A 76 14.38 5.01 5.07
CA HIS A 76 13.20 5.36 5.84
C HIS A 76 11.91 5.20 5.02
N ILE A 77 10.88 4.60 5.63
CA ILE A 77 9.54 4.41 5.05
C ILE A 77 8.58 5.43 5.67
N TYR A 78 8.16 6.41 4.89
CA TYR A 78 7.20 7.40 5.34
C TYR A 78 5.82 6.77 5.57
N GLN A 79 5.17 7.10 6.68
CA GLN A 79 3.86 6.55 7.03
C GLN A 79 2.77 7.61 6.94
N PHE A 80 1.69 7.29 6.21
CA PHE A 80 0.54 8.18 6.02
C PHE A 80 -0.77 7.44 6.32
N PRO A 81 -1.83 8.13 6.77
CA PRO A 81 -3.15 7.53 6.83
C PRO A 81 -3.60 7.12 5.42
N SER A 82 -4.22 5.96 5.29
CA SER A 82 -4.80 5.57 4.00
C SER A 82 -6.06 6.42 3.70
N PRO A 83 -6.38 6.68 2.44
CA PRO A 83 -7.65 7.29 2.09
C PRO A 83 -8.87 6.51 2.62
N ASN A 84 -8.73 5.20 2.80
CA ASN A 84 -9.77 4.36 3.40
C ASN A 84 -9.95 4.66 4.89
N PHE A 85 -8.87 4.78 5.65
CA PHE A 85 -8.93 5.14 7.07
C PHE A 85 -9.66 6.47 7.26
N TYR A 86 -9.22 7.48 6.53
CA TYR A 86 -9.83 8.81 6.56
C TYR A 86 -11.33 8.77 6.21
N ARG A 87 -11.69 8.11 5.11
CA ARG A 87 -13.08 7.97 4.67
C ARG A 87 -13.94 7.21 5.69
N MET A 88 -13.41 6.13 6.28
CA MET A 88 -14.14 5.38 7.32
C MET A 88 -14.42 6.22 8.55
N LEU A 89 -13.48 7.05 9.01
CA LEU A 89 -13.72 7.98 10.12
C LEU A 89 -14.74 9.02 9.76
N ARG A 90 -14.58 9.70 8.63
CA ARG A 90 -15.48 10.74 8.16
C ARG A 90 -16.91 10.23 7.96
N ASP A 91 -17.08 9.04 7.42
CA ASP A 91 -18.40 8.46 7.11
C ASP A 91 -18.99 7.69 8.31
N GLY A 92 -18.35 7.74 9.47
CA GLY A 92 -18.83 7.11 10.71
C GLY A 92 -18.82 5.57 10.65
N VAL A 93 -18.04 4.96 9.78
CA VAL A 93 -17.95 3.50 9.64
C VAL A 93 -17.39 2.90 10.93
N PHE A 94 -18.09 1.91 11.50
CA PHE A 94 -17.74 1.28 12.77
C PHE A 94 -17.60 2.25 13.96
N GLN A 95 -18.23 3.42 13.90
CA GLN A 95 -18.24 4.38 15.00
C GLN A 95 -19.50 4.26 15.84
N ASN A 96 -19.38 4.52 17.14
CA ASN A 96 -20.49 4.53 18.08
C ASN A 96 -21.11 5.93 18.19
N LYS A 97 -22.27 6.00 18.86
CA LYS A 97 -23.04 7.24 19.02
C LYS A 97 -22.27 8.34 19.77
N GLU A 98 -21.42 7.95 20.71
CA GLU A 98 -20.66 8.88 21.56
C GLU A 98 -19.63 9.70 20.75
N ARG A 99 -19.27 9.24 19.56
CA ARG A 99 -18.32 9.92 18.65
C ARG A 99 -18.98 10.74 17.56
N TRP A 100 -20.32 10.76 17.55
CA TRP A 100 -21.05 11.35 16.42
C TRP A 100 -20.79 12.86 16.24
N ASP A 101 -20.68 13.62 17.33
CA ASP A 101 -20.38 15.05 17.24
C ASP A 101 -18.98 15.31 16.64
N ALA A 102 -17.98 14.52 17.02
CA ALA A 102 -16.65 14.61 16.46
C ALA A 102 -16.62 14.23 14.95
N ILE A 103 -17.42 13.25 14.55
CA ILE A 103 -17.54 12.83 13.14
C ILE A 103 -18.20 13.95 12.32
N CYS A 104 -19.26 14.58 12.81
CA CYS A 104 -19.89 15.72 12.16
C CYS A 104 -18.93 16.89 11.98
N GLN A 105 -18.15 17.21 13.01
CA GLN A 105 -17.10 18.24 12.91
C GLN A 105 -16.03 17.89 11.88
N LEU A 106 -15.64 16.62 11.80
CA LEU A 106 -14.68 16.14 10.80
C LEU A 106 -15.25 16.25 9.39
N GLN A 107 -16.53 15.91 9.19
CA GLN A 107 -17.21 16.04 7.88
C GLN A 107 -17.29 17.50 7.41
N ASP A 108 -17.54 18.42 8.34
CA ASP A 108 -17.64 19.86 8.03
C ASP A 108 -16.26 20.48 7.74
N SER A 109 -15.21 19.95 8.38
CA SER A 109 -13.85 20.52 8.32
C SER A 109 -13.08 20.09 7.08
N ILE A 110 -13.39 18.91 6.50
CA ILE A 110 -12.61 18.31 5.44
C ILE A 110 -13.53 17.89 4.27
N PRO A 111 -13.42 18.55 3.11
CA PRO A 111 -14.19 18.23 1.92
C PRO A 111 -14.06 16.76 1.50
N GLN A 112 -15.13 16.23 0.89
CA GLN A 112 -15.22 14.82 0.50
C GLN A 112 -14.13 14.36 -0.47
N GLU A 113 -13.58 15.29 -1.24
CA GLU A 113 -12.74 15.00 -2.41
C GLU A 113 -11.24 15.19 -2.12
N ASP A 114 -10.87 15.69 -0.93
CA ASP A 114 -9.55 16.24 -0.70
C ASP A 114 -8.46 15.23 -0.29
N TYR A 115 -8.82 14.00 0.07
CA TYR A 115 -7.81 13.00 0.44
C TYR A 115 -7.96 11.72 -0.37
N THR A 116 -7.38 11.73 -1.56
CA THR A 116 -7.33 10.59 -2.48
C THR A 116 -5.90 10.05 -2.61
N GLU A 117 -5.75 8.93 -3.29
CA GLU A 117 -4.43 8.37 -3.63
C GLU A 117 -3.55 9.35 -4.43
N LEU A 118 -4.16 10.16 -5.30
CA LEU A 118 -3.44 11.16 -6.11
C LEU A 118 -2.98 12.31 -5.23
N VAL A 119 -3.86 12.84 -4.41
CA VAL A 119 -3.53 13.93 -3.48
C VAL A 119 -2.45 13.51 -2.49
N LEU A 120 -2.51 12.29 -1.97
CA LEU A 120 -1.45 11.76 -1.11
C LEU A 120 -0.10 11.73 -1.83
N ALA A 121 -0.06 11.28 -3.09
CA ALA A 121 1.18 11.27 -3.86
C ALA A 121 1.73 12.69 -4.09
N ASP A 122 0.86 13.68 -4.29
CA ASP A 122 1.26 15.09 -4.43
C ASP A 122 1.75 15.65 -3.10
N ILE A 123 1.07 15.38 -1.99
CA ILE A 123 1.53 15.76 -0.64
C ILE A 123 2.94 15.19 -0.36
N ILE A 124 3.18 13.93 -0.71
CA ILE A 124 4.49 13.30 -0.52
C ILE A 124 5.56 14.00 -1.37
N ARG A 125 5.23 14.37 -2.61
CA ARG A 125 6.16 15.12 -3.48
C ARG A 125 6.52 16.47 -2.88
N ASP A 126 5.54 17.21 -2.39
CA ASP A 126 5.73 18.53 -1.80
C ASP A 126 6.56 18.47 -0.51
N ILE A 127 6.22 17.56 0.42
CA ILE A 127 6.95 17.38 1.68
C ILE A 127 8.40 16.93 1.42
N GLY A 128 8.58 15.99 0.49
CA GLY A 128 9.88 15.41 0.17
C GLY A 128 10.72 16.26 -0.80
N ASN A 129 10.19 17.39 -1.32
CA ASN A 129 10.79 18.15 -2.41
C ASN A 129 11.21 17.25 -3.58
N ILE A 130 10.31 16.35 -3.96
CA ILE A 130 10.55 15.32 -4.97
C ILE A 130 10.23 15.90 -6.35
N PRO A 131 11.02 15.60 -7.40
CA PRO A 131 10.77 16.10 -8.74
C PRO A 131 9.33 15.80 -9.22
N GLU A 132 8.67 16.76 -9.86
CA GLU A 132 7.31 16.62 -10.37
C GLU A 132 7.17 15.47 -11.39
N ASN A 133 8.24 15.16 -12.13
CA ASN A 133 8.29 14.06 -13.09
C ASN A 133 8.58 12.70 -12.46
N ALA A 134 8.77 12.62 -11.13
CA ALA A 134 8.92 11.35 -10.43
C ALA A 134 7.59 10.58 -10.41
N TYR A 135 7.61 9.37 -10.94
CA TYR A 135 6.47 8.47 -10.95
C TYR A 135 6.40 7.66 -9.65
N CYS A 136 5.20 7.13 -9.36
CA CYS A 136 4.98 6.20 -8.25
C CYS A 136 4.97 4.76 -8.76
N ALA A 137 5.88 3.94 -8.27
CA ALA A 137 5.93 2.51 -8.48
C ALA A 137 4.86 1.81 -7.63
N VAL A 138 4.02 0.97 -8.25
CA VAL A 138 2.94 0.25 -7.60
C VAL A 138 3.09 -1.25 -7.84
N GLY A 139 3.10 -2.03 -6.76
CA GLY A 139 3.28 -3.48 -6.78
C GLY A 139 2.02 -4.22 -7.27
N LEU A 140 1.78 -4.23 -8.58
CA LEU A 140 0.70 -4.98 -9.22
C LEU A 140 1.26 -5.83 -10.36
N ARG A 141 0.79 -7.10 -10.44
CA ARG A 141 1.21 -8.05 -11.49
C ARG A 141 0.02 -8.51 -12.33
N ALA A 142 0.26 -8.74 -13.62
CA ALA A 142 -0.72 -9.31 -14.53
C ALA A 142 -1.13 -10.74 -14.13
N SER A 143 -0.24 -11.47 -13.47
CA SER A 143 -0.46 -12.84 -13.01
C SER A 143 -1.40 -12.97 -11.82
N ASP A 144 -1.67 -11.89 -11.07
CA ASP A 144 -2.48 -11.96 -9.83
C ASP A 144 -3.97 -12.21 -10.08
N SER A 145 -4.50 -11.75 -11.21
CA SER A 145 -5.88 -12.03 -11.59
C SER A 145 -6.14 -11.80 -13.08
N PRO A 146 -7.16 -12.47 -13.66
CA PRO A 146 -7.58 -12.22 -15.03
C PRO A 146 -7.94 -10.75 -15.30
N MET A 147 -8.59 -10.09 -14.32
CA MET A 147 -8.97 -8.67 -14.43
C MET A 147 -7.75 -7.76 -14.51
N ARG A 148 -6.72 -7.99 -13.67
CA ARG A 148 -5.47 -7.21 -13.73
C ARG A 148 -4.76 -7.41 -15.05
N ARG A 149 -4.70 -8.66 -15.56
CA ARG A 149 -4.13 -8.97 -16.86
C ARG A 149 -4.82 -8.21 -17.99
N MET A 150 -6.15 -8.21 -18.01
CA MET A 150 -6.93 -7.48 -19.01
C MET A 150 -6.70 -5.97 -18.92
N ASN A 151 -6.66 -5.41 -17.71
CA ASN A 151 -6.43 -3.98 -17.50
C ASN A 151 -5.04 -3.57 -17.99
N ILE A 152 -4.00 -4.33 -17.64
CA ILE A 152 -2.62 -4.07 -18.09
C ILE A 152 -2.50 -4.22 -19.61
N ALA A 153 -3.12 -5.26 -20.19
CA ALA A 153 -3.14 -5.45 -21.65
C ALA A 153 -3.84 -4.30 -22.39
N LYS A 154 -4.88 -3.70 -21.77
CA LYS A 154 -5.64 -2.58 -22.36
C LYS A 154 -4.96 -1.23 -22.18
N SER A 155 -4.44 -0.96 -20.99
CA SER A 155 -3.99 0.38 -20.57
C SER A 155 -2.47 0.51 -20.47
N GLY A 156 -1.72 -0.59 -20.61
CA GLY A 156 -0.28 -0.64 -20.39
C GLY A 156 0.08 -0.68 -18.89
N ALA A 157 1.39 -0.75 -18.62
CA ALA A 157 1.93 -0.75 -17.27
C ALA A 157 2.31 0.66 -16.76
N VAL A 158 2.06 1.70 -17.53
CA VAL A 158 2.28 3.11 -17.15
C VAL A 158 0.98 3.89 -17.29
N ASN A 159 0.71 4.72 -16.29
CA ASN A 159 -0.40 5.67 -16.32
C ASN A 159 0.15 7.09 -16.13
N HIS A 160 0.28 7.82 -17.23
CA HIS A 160 0.82 9.18 -17.22
C HIS A 160 -0.08 10.18 -16.48
N ASN A 161 -1.40 10.01 -16.53
CA ASN A 161 -2.32 10.91 -15.83
C ASN A 161 -2.19 10.81 -14.30
N LYS A 162 -1.91 9.60 -13.81
CA LYS A 162 -1.72 9.34 -12.36
C LYS A 162 -0.26 9.36 -11.96
N LYS A 163 0.66 9.54 -12.90
CA LYS A 163 2.10 9.39 -12.70
C LYS A 163 2.45 8.10 -11.93
N THR A 164 1.91 6.95 -12.39
CA THR A 164 2.16 5.63 -11.79
C THR A 164 2.65 4.64 -12.82
N PHE A 165 3.47 3.68 -12.40
CA PHE A 165 3.89 2.55 -13.24
C PHE A 165 4.01 1.27 -12.40
N LEU A 166 4.05 0.13 -13.09
CA LEU A 166 4.02 -1.20 -12.50
C LEU A 166 5.36 -1.91 -12.74
N PRO A 167 6.35 -1.78 -11.84
CA PRO A 167 7.73 -2.24 -12.06
C PRO A 167 7.88 -3.77 -12.15
N VAL A 168 6.86 -4.52 -11.76
CA VAL A 168 6.86 -6.00 -11.75
C VAL A 168 5.66 -6.59 -12.49
N TYR A 169 5.07 -5.85 -13.44
CA TYR A 169 3.79 -6.19 -14.08
C TYR A 169 3.79 -7.56 -14.76
N ASP A 170 4.91 -7.99 -15.31
CA ASP A 170 5.11 -9.25 -16.05
C ASP A 170 5.67 -10.38 -15.17
N TRP A 171 5.97 -10.12 -13.89
CA TRP A 171 6.56 -11.14 -13.03
C TRP A 171 5.56 -12.26 -12.71
N LEU A 172 6.01 -13.48 -12.93
CA LEU A 172 5.34 -14.67 -12.43
C LEU A 172 5.73 -14.91 -10.96
N GLN A 173 4.95 -15.78 -10.28
CA GLN A 173 5.18 -16.10 -8.88
C GLN A 173 6.58 -16.66 -8.63
N ASP A 174 7.07 -17.53 -9.51
CA ASP A 174 8.39 -18.16 -9.36
C ASP A 174 9.54 -17.14 -9.45
N ARG A 175 9.44 -16.15 -10.37
CA ARG A 175 10.41 -15.06 -10.45
C ARG A 175 10.39 -14.23 -9.16
N LEU A 176 9.20 -13.88 -8.67
CA LEU A 176 9.05 -13.10 -7.44
C LEU A 176 9.70 -13.79 -6.24
N LEU A 177 9.39 -15.08 -6.03
CA LEU A 177 9.92 -15.85 -4.91
C LEU A 177 11.44 -16.00 -5.01
N ARG A 178 11.96 -16.29 -6.19
CA ARG A 178 13.40 -16.40 -6.42
C ARG A 178 14.12 -15.08 -6.14
N GLU A 179 13.64 -13.95 -6.63
CA GLU A 179 14.25 -12.63 -6.41
C GLU A 179 14.22 -12.25 -4.92
N MET A 180 13.17 -12.64 -4.19
CA MET A 180 13.10 -12.43 -2.74
C MET A 180 14.09 -13.32 -1.99
N ASP A 181 14.20 -14.59 -2.37
CA ASP A 181 15.12 -15.55 -1.75
C ASP A 181 16.59 -15.16 -2.01
N GLU A 182 16.93 -14.85 -3.25
CA GLU A 182 18.26 -14.37 -3.62
C GLU A 182 18.67 -13.08 -2.90
N ALA A 183 17.70 -12.20 -2.63
CA ALA A 183 17.91 -10.99 -1.84
C ALA A 183 18.01 -11.27 -0.33
N GLY A 184 17.54 -12.42 0.15
CA GLY A 184 17.45 -12.75 1.57
C GLY A 184 16.39 -11.97 2.33
N VAL A 185 15.36 -11.42 1.64
CA VAL A 185 14.31 -10.63 2.27
C VAL A 185 13.19 -11.54 2.78
N LYS A 186 12.72 -11.31 4.01
CA LYS A 186 11.64 -12.08 4.62
C LYS A 186 10.26 -11.51 4.25
N PHE A 187 9.25 -12.37 4.28
CA PHE A 187 7.86 -11.93 4.24
C PHE A 187 7.46 -11.22 5.54
N ALA A 188 6.58 -10.25 5.43
CA ALA A 188 5.99 -9.57 6.57
C ALA A 188 5.21 -10.53 7.48
N THR A 189 5.08 -10.19 8.74
CA THR A 189 4.42 -11.02 9.77
C THR A 189 2.94 -11.26 9.44
N ASP A 190 2.25 -10.25 8.93
CA ASP A 190 0.85 -10.34 8.52
C ASP A 190 0.67 -11.34 7.34
N TYR A 191 1.62 -11.39 6.42
CA TYR A 191 1.59 -12.38 5.35
C TYR A 191 1.72 -13.82 5.87
N GLN A 192 2.51 -14.03 6.92
CA GLN A 192 2.66 -15.34 7.56
C GLN A 192 1.36 -15.80 8.24
N ILE A 193 0.60 -14.86 8.83
CA ILE A 193 -0.61 -15.16 9.60
C ILE A 193 -1.85 -15.26 8.70
N TRP A 194 -2.02 -14.32 7.76
CA TRP A 194 -3.23 -14.23 6.93
C TRP A 194 -3.00 -14.66 5.47
N SER A 195 -1.76 -14.98 5.06
CA SER A 195 -1.35 -15.20 3.67
C SER A 195 -1.67 -14.00 2.77
N ASN A 196 -1.80 -12.82 3.38
CA ASN A 196 -2.17 -11.58 2.74
C ASN A 196 -1.77 -10.39 3.62
N THR A 197 -1.60 -9.21 3.02
CA THR A 197 -1.36 -7.98 3.77
C THR A 197 -2.63 -7.54 4.49
N PHE A 198 -2.49 -6.98 5.70
CA PHE A 198 -3.61 -6.39 6.44
C PHE A 198 -4.12 -5.14 5.72
N ASP A 199 -5.38 -5.16 5.30
CA ASP A 199 -6.00 -4.10 4.50
C ASP A 199 -7.43 -3.73 4.91
N SER A 200 -8.02 -4.43 5.88
CA SER A 200 -9.40 -4.19 6.30
C SER A 200 -9.70 -4.67 7.72
N LEU A 201 -10.77 -4.14 8.32
CA LEU A 201 -11.30 -4.56 9.61
C LEU A 201 -12.35 -5.66 9.45
N SER A 202 -12.19 -6.56 8.49
CA SER A 202 -13.08 -7.68 8.31
C SER A 202 -12.79 -8.80 9.31
N TYR A 203 -13.78 -9.67 9.53
CA TYR A 203 -13.65 -10.86 10.37
C TYR A 203 -12.39 -11.69 10.09
N LYS A 204 -11.99 -11.80 8.81
CA LYS A 204 -10.77 -12.51 8.39
C LYS A 204 -9.52 -12.06 9.16
N TYR A 205 -9.38 -10.76 9.35
CA TYR A 205 -8.23 -10.19 10.03
C TYR A 205 -8.44 -10.10 11.53
N LEU A 206 -9.58 -9.55 11.96
CA LEU A 206 -9.87 -9.33 13.38
C LEU A 206 -9.87 -10.62 14.20
N SER A 207 -10.39 -11.73 13.66
CA SER A 207 -10.46 -13.02 14.37
C SER A 207 -9.09 -13.55 14.77
N LYS A 208 -8.11 -13.46 13.88
CA LYS A 208 -6.73 -13.88 14.18
C LYS A 208 -5.96 -12.83 14.98
N MET A 209 -6.20 -11.54 14.70
CA MET A 209 -5.55 -10.43 15.41
C MET A 209 -5.89 -10.48 16.91
N ARG A 210 -7.14 -10.73 17.26
CA ARG A 210 -7.59 -10.84 18.66
C ARG A 210 -6.74 -11.81 19.49
N THR A 211 -6.22 -12.87 18.88
CA THR A 211 -5.40 -13.89 19.57
C THR A 211 -3.91 -13.64 19.38
N ALA A 212 -3.46 -13.29 18.16
CA ALA A 212 -2.04 -13.16 17.84
C ALA A 212 -1.46 -11.80 18.27
N PHE A 213 -2.27 -10.72 18.25
CA PHE A 213 -1.87 -9.34 18.52
C PHE A 213 -2.94 -8.63 19.34
N PRO A 214 -3.17 -9.02 20.62
CA PRO A 214 -4.26 -8.46 21.43
C PRO A 214 -4.15 -6.95 21.66
N GLU A 215 -2.96 -6.40 21.75
CA GLU A 215 -2.74 -4.95 21.88
C GLU A 215 -3.13 -4.21 20.58
N ASP A 216 -2.78 -4.75 19.42
CA ASP A 216 -3.16 -4.17 18.14
C ASP A 216 -4.66 -4.31 17.86
N TYR A 217 -5.26 -5.42 18.30
CA TYR A 217 -6.70 -5.57 18.30
C TYR A 217 -7.39 -4.48 19.12
N GLN A 218 -6.86 -4.14 20.31
CA GLN A 218 -7.38 -3.03 21.11
C GLN A 218 -7.25 -1.69 20.38
N LYS A 219 -6.14 -1.41 19.70
CA LYS A 219 -5.98 -0.20 18.88
C LYS A 219 -7.01 -0.14 17.74
N CYS A 220 -7.36 -1.28 17.15
CA CYS A 220 -8.47 -1.32 16.19
C CYS A 220 -9.81 -0.94 16.81
N LEU A 221 -10.11 -1.41 18.04
CA LEU A 221 -11.31 -1.02 18.78
C LEU A 221 -11.29 0.45 19.20
N ASP A 222 -10.13 0.98 19.56
CA ASP A 222 -9.97 2.39 19.91
C ASP A 222 -10.24 3.31 18.72
N ALA A 223 -9.81 2.92 17.53
CA ALA A 223 -10.08 3.67 16.30
C ALA A 223 -11.51 3.43 15.76
N PHE A 224 -12.00 2.19 15.85
CA PHE A 224 -13.25 1.71 15.26
C PHE A 224 -14.03 0.82 16.23
N PRO A 225 -14.66 1.40 17.27
CA PRO A 225 -15.25 0.65 18.39
C PRO A 225 -16.33 -0.35 17.99
N MET A 226 -16.99 -0.17 16.84
CA MET A 226 -18.02 -1.06 16.36
C MET A 226 -17.50 -2.12 15.35
N CYS A 227 -16.18 -2.25 15.16
CA CYS A 227 -15.65 -3.26 14.21
C CYS A 227 -15.91 -4.70 14.69
N GLU A 228 -16.17 -4.93 15.98
CA GLU A 228 -16.62 -6.22 16.50
C GLU A 228 -17.97 -6.71 15.94
N LEU A 229 -18.74 -5.84 15.30
CA LEU A 229 -19.95 -6.27 14.56
C LEU A 229 -19.64 -7.28 13.47
N GLU A 230 -18.40 -7.36 12.99
CA GLU A 230 -17.97 -8.39 12.05
C GLU A 230 -18.04 -9.81 12.65
N PHE A 231 -17.85 -9.97 13.97
CA PHE A 231 -18.04 -11.25 14.66
C PHE A 231 -19.54 -11.62 14.73
N TRP A 232 -20.39 -10.66 15.09
CA TRP A 232 -21.84 -10.85 15.12
C TRP A 232 -22.43 -11.27 13.77
N ARG A 233 -21.92 -10.68 12.68
CA ARG A 233 -22.31 -11.05 11.30
C ARG A 233 -21.98 -12.51 10.97
N ARG A 234 -21.06 -13.14 11.70
CA ARG A 234 -20.65 -14.54 11.55
C ARG A 234 -21.29 -15.47 12.59
N GLY A 235 -22.15 -14.93 13.48
CA GLY A 235 -22.80 -15.70 14.53
C GLY A 235 -21.93 -15.98 15.76
N GLU A 236 -20.76 -15.35 15.86
CA GLU A 236 -19.93 -15.36 17.07
C GLU A 236 -20.41 -14.26 18.03
N ARG A 237 -20.64 -14.63 19.30
CA ARG A 237 -21.06 -13.68 20.37
C ARG A 237 -19.93 -13.51 21.38
#